data_3df952bbf2f12652981aeee71f9bb6ce
#
_entry.id   3df952bbf2f12652981aeee71f9bb6ce
#
_cell.length_a   1.000
_cell.length_b   1.000
_cell.length_c   1.000
_cell.angle_alpha   90.00
_cell.angle_beta   90.00
_cell.angle_gamma   90.00
#
_symmetry.space_group_name_H-M   'P 1'
#
loop_
_entity.id
_entity.type
_entity.pdbx_description
1 polymer ?
#
loop_
_entity_poly.entity_id
_entity_poly.type
_entity_poly.pdbx_seq_one_letter_code
_entity_poly.pdbx_strand_id
1 'polypeptide(L)' 'MPKLKKISGQECVKILCNKFGFEVVRQKGSHIILKKETADGTVVSNHKELKIGTLKSVLELAKVEEEEFAEHQ' A
#
# COMPACT_ATOMS: atom_id res chain seq x y z
N MET A 1 -5.70 19.68 2.55
CA MET A 1 -5.12 18.57 1.80
C MET A 1 -4.85 17.39 2.72
N PRO A 2 -5.32 16.21 2.39
CA PRO A 2 -5.06 15.06 3.24
C PRO A 2 -3.56 14.71 3.25
N LYS A 3 -3.07 14.32 4.40
CA LYS A 3 -1.68 13.92 4.58
C LYS A 3 -1.64 12.44 4.94
N LEU A 4 -0.58 11.76 4.52
CA LEU A 4 -0.37 10.37 4.86
C LEU A 4 -0.23 10.22 6.38
N LYS A 5 -0.90 9.19 6.89
CA LYS A 5 -0.83 8.81 8.29
C LYS A 5 -0.12 7.47 8.41
N LYS A 6 0.55 7.26 9.52
CA LYS A 6 1.16 5.96 9.80
C LYS A 6 0.06 4.94 10.02
N ILE A 7 0.17 3.83 9.32
CA ILE A 7 -0.79 2.71 9.43
C ILE A 7 -0.02 1.40 9.43
N SER A 8 -0.69 0.32 9.78
CA SER A 8 -0.08 -1.00 9.70
C SER A 8 0.04 -1.45 8.24
N GLY A 9 0.92 -2.41 8.00
CA GLY A 9 1.02 -3.03 6.68
C GLY A 9 -0.29 -3.65 6.24
N GLN A 10 -1.01 -4.29 7.16
CA GLN A 10 -2.30 -4.91 6.87
C GLN A 10 -3.34 -3.87 6.45
N GLU A 11 -3.39 -2.73 7.12
CA GLU A 11 -4.30 -1.65 6.73
C GLU A 11 -3.95 -1.10 5.35
N CYS A 12 -2.65 -0.94 5.08
CA CYS A 12 -2.19 -0.50 3.78
C CYS A 12 -2.66 -1.45 2.68
N VAL A 13 -2.48 -2.75 2.88
CA VAL A 13 -2.94 -3.78 1.94
C VAL A 13 -4.45 -3.69 1.75
N LYS A 14 -5.18 -3.56 2.84
CA LYS A 14 -6.65 -3.48 2.79
C LYS A 14 -7.13 -2.30 1.95
N ILE A 15 -6.53 -1.13 2.15
CA ILE A 15 -6.89 0.06 1.38
C ILE A 15 -6.56 -0.13 -0.11
N LEU A 16 -5.35 -0.62 -0.41
CA LEU A 16 -4.95 -0.85 -1.79
C LEU A 16 -5.86 -1.85 -2.48
N CYS A 17 -6.22 -2.93 -1.80
CA CYS A 17 -7.11 -3.95 -2.38
C CYS A 17 -8.55 -3.45 -2.56
N ASN A 18 -9.07 -2.72 -1.58
CA ASN A 18 -10.48 -2.30 -1.61
C ASN A 18 -10.73 -1.02 -2.40
N LYS A 19 -9.77 -0.12 -2.46
CA LYS A 19 -9.96 1.21 -3.06
C LYS A 19 -9.20 1.41 -4.37
N PHE A 20 -8.14 0.66 -4.59
CA PHE A 20 -7.27 0.85 -5.75
C PHE A 20 -7.17 -0.37 -6.65
N GLY A 21 -7.91 -1.42 -6.35
CA GLY A 21 -8.00 -2.59 -7.22
C GLY A 21 -6.82 -3.53 -7.20
N PHE A 22 -6.00 -3.47 -6.17
CA PHE A 22 -4.88 -4.40 -6.01
C PHE A 22 -5.35 -5.74 -5.46
N GLU A 23 -4.57 -6.78 -5.74
CA GLU A 23 -4.79 -8.12 -5.19
C GLU A 23 -3.49 -8.62 -4.61
N VAL A 24 -3.59 -9.35 -3.51
CA VAL A 24 -2.43 -10.02 -2.93
C VAL A 24 -2.09 -11.22 -3.80
N VAL A 25 -0.92 -11.18 -4.41
CA VAL A 25 -0.44 -12.26 -5.29
C VAL A 25 0.24 -13.34 -4.48
N ARG A 26 1.06 -12.92 -3.52
CA ARG A 26 1.78 -13.85 -2.63
C ARG A 26 2.35 -13.07 -1.46
N GLN A 27 2.74 -13.80 -0.44
CA GLN A 27 3.44 -13.26 0.70
C GLN A 27 4.72 -14.07 0.91
N LYS A 28 5.83 -13.39 1.08
CA LYS A 28 7.11 -14.02 1.35
C LYS A 28 7.67 -13.42 2.63
N GLY A 29 7.61 -14.18 3.72
CA GLY A 29 7.98 -13.68 5.03
C GLY A 29 7.07 -12.51 5.41
N SER A 30 7.66 -11.36 5.73
CA SER A 30 6.92 -10.16 6.08
C SER A 30 6.60 -9.27 4.87
N HIS A 31 6.94 -9.72 3.65
CA HIS A 31 6.67 -8.94 2.44
C HIS A 31 5.42 -9.45 1.74
N ILE A 32 4.43 -8.58 1.59
CA ILE A 32 3.17 -8.89 0.91
C ILE A 32 3.24 -8.29 -0.48
N ILE A 33 3.14 -9.13 -1.50
CA ILE A 33 3.25 -8.69 -2.89
C ILE A 33 1.87 -8.52 -3.48
N LEU A 34 1.62 -7.33 -4.00
CA LEU A 34 0.33 -6.92 -4.56
C LEU A 34 0.49 -6.58 -6.03
N LYS A 35 -0.53 -6.88 -6.82
CA LYS A 35 -0.56 -6.50 -8.25
C LYS A 35 -1.96 -6.06 -8.66
N LYS A 36 -2.00 -5.24 -9.71
CA LYS A 36 -3.22 -4.82 -10.40
C LYS A 36 -3.31 -5.51 -11.75
N GLU A 37 -4.49 -5.48 -12.35
CA GLU A 37 -4.70 -5.96 -13.73
C GLU A 37 -3.81 -5.22 -14.74
N THR A 38 -3.49 -3.97 -14.48
CA THR A 38 -2.62 -3.16 -15.34
C THR A 38 -1.14 -3.52 -15.21
N ALA A 39 -0.82 -4.58 -14.48
CA ALA A 39 0.53 -5.05 -14.21
C ALA A 39 1.35 -4.18 -13.25
N ASP A 40 0.78 -3.11 -12.72
CA ASP A 40 1.44 -2.34 -11.67
C ASP A 40 1.47 -3.18 -10.40
N GLY A 41 2.57 -3.10 -9.68
CA GLY A 41 2.72 -3.89 -8.47
C GLY A 41 3.46 -3.13 -7.39
N THR A 42 3.29 -3.59 -6.16
CA THR A 42 4.00 -3.04 -5.02
C THR A 42 4.25 -4.11 -3.99
N VAL A 43 5.12 -3.80 -3.03
CA VAL A 43 5.43 -4.69 -1.92
C VAL A 43 5.17 -3.93 -0.63
N VAL A 44 4.38 -4.52 0.25
CA VAL A 44 4.06 -3.93 1.55
C VAL A 44 4.68 -4.77 2.64
N SER A 45 5.43 -4.13 3.54
CA SER A 45 5.97 -4.83 4.71
C SER A 45 4.86 -5.04 5.74
N ASN A 46 4.72 -6.27 6.23
CA ASN A 46 3.68 -6.59 7.21
C ASN A 46 4.12 -6.22 8.63
N HIS A 47 4.29 -4.92 8.85
CA HIS A 47 4.67 -4.38 10.16
C HIS A 47 3.46 -3.76 10.84
N LYS A 48 3.51 -3.65 12.15
CA LYS A 48 2.42 -3.05 12.93
C LYS A 48 2.22 -1.58 12.60
N GLU A 49 3.29 -0.91 12.20
CA GLU A 49 3.24 0.49 11.79
C GLU A 49 4.28 0.72 10.71
N LEU A 50 3.83 1.27 9.58
CA LEU A 50 4.72 1.66 8.48
C LEU A 50 5.13 3.11 8.69
N LYS A 51 6.42 3.37 8.55
CA LYS A 51 6.93 4.74 8.57
C LYS A 51 6.43 5.47 7.32
N ILE A 52 6.27 6.77 7.41
CA ILE A 52 5.80 7.59 6.29
C ILE A 52 6.69 7.40 5.05
N GLY A 53 8.01 7.38 5.21
CA GLY A 53 8.91 7.15 4.09
C GLY A 53 8.70 5.81 3.41
N THR A 54 8.47 4.76 4.20
CA THR A 54 8.19 3.43 3.67
C THR A 54 6.85 3.43 2.93
N LEU A 55 5.84 4.07 3.51
CA LEU A 55 4.52 4.17 2.88
C LEU A 55 4.60 4.92 1.55
N LYS A 56 5.37 6.01 1.49
CA LYS A 56 5.59 6.74 0.24
C LYS A 56 6.21 5.86 -0.83
N SER A 57 7.20 5.04 -0.45
CA SER A 57 7.83 4.10 -1.39
C SER A 57 6.85 3.07 -1.92
N VAL A 58 5.99 2.55 -1.04
CA VAL A 58 4.95 1.59 -1.43
C VAL A 58 4.02 2.22 -2.46
N LEU A 59 3.58 3.44 -2.21
CA LEU A 59 2.66 4.15 -3.11
C LEU A 59 3.32 4.52 -4.43
N GLU A 60 4.60 4.87 -4.41
CA GLU A 60 5.35 5.17 -5.61
C GLU A 60 5.42 3.95 -6.53
N LEU A 61 5.74 2.78 -5.98
CA LEU A 61 5.74 1.54 -6.75
C LEU A 61 4.35 1.20 -7.27
N ALA A 62 3.34 1.47 -6.47
CA ALA A 62 1.94 1.19 -6.82
C ALA A 62 1.37 2.21 -7.81
N LYS A 63 2.08 3.31 -8.05
CA LYS A 63 1.62 4.43 -8.86
C LYS A 63 0.31 5.02 -8.34
N VAL A 64 0.20 5.09 -7.02
CA VAL A 64 -0.95 5.67 -6.34
C VAL A 64 -0.56 7.04 -5.78
N GLU A 65 -1.38 8.04 -6.05
CA GLU A 65 -1.16 9.38 -5.53
C GLU A 65 -1.29 9.39 -4.01
N GLU A 66 -0.37 10.05 -3.32
CA GLU A 66 -0.37 10.13 -1.87
C GLU A 66 -1.65 10.75 -1.32
N GLU A 67 -2.13 11.80 -1.97
CA GLU A 67 -3.35 12.47 -1.55
C GLU A 67 -4.58 11.57 -1.68
N GLU A 68 -4.66 10.83 -2.78
CA GLU A 68 -5.77 9.89 -2.97
C GLU A 68 -5.77 8.79 -1.93
N PHE A 69 -4.59 8.25 -1.65
CA PHE A 69 -4.47 7.21 -0.62
C PHE A 69 -4.85 7.76 0.76
N ALA A 70 -4.37 8.96 1.08
CA ALA A 70 -4.64 9.59 2.37
C ALA A 70 -6.14 9.84 2.60
N GLU A 71 -6.89 10.06 1.53
CA GLU A 71 -8.35 10.23 1.64
C GLU A 71 -9.04 8.97 2.17
N HIS A 72 -8.41 7.81 2.03
CA HIS A 72 -8.98 6.54 2.49
C HIS A 72 -8.42 6.10 3.84
N GLN A 73 -7.58 6.91 4.43
CA GLN A 73 -7.07 6.67 5.77
C GLN A 73 -7.98 7.35 6.80
#